data_606623ef97513beaa80065e2584a1e1c
#
_entry.id   606623ef97513beaa80065e2584a1e1c
#
_cell.length_a   1.000
_cell.length_b   1.000
_cell.length_c   1.000
_cell.angle_alpha   90.00
_cell.angle_beta   90.00
_cell.angle_gamma   90.00
#
_symmetry.space_group_name_H-M   'P 1'
#
loop_
_entity.id
_entity.type
_entity.pdbx_description
1 polymer ?
#
loop_
_entity_poly.entity_id
_entity_poly.type
_entity_poly.pdbx_seq_one_letter_code
_entity_poly.pdbx_strand_id
1 'polypeptide(L)'
;MGCMKVLTLGLALLAAATSVIGDEFTEEDLKRWRAEFMEVKEKGEKLFHSTMGSNHVSCDQCHPNAANTHPETYPKFQQQLGKVATLREMINWCLKNPLEGEPFPLDSKEMIALEAYITWERRDVPLAPGKH
;
A
#
# COMPACT_ATOMS: atom_id res chain seq x y z
N MET A 1 49.54 -62.16 -22.42
CA MET A 1 48.36 -61.89 -21.66
C MET A 1 48.46 -60.44 -21.13
N GLY A 2 47.89 -59.50 -21.87
CA GLY A 2 47.94 -58.08 -21.55
C GLY A 2 46.68 -57.61 -20.86
N CYS A 3 46.85 -57.10 -19.68
CA CYS A 3 45.77 -56.52 -18.90
C CYS A 3 45.61 -55.04 -19.27
N MET A 4 44.55 -54.74 -20.02
CA MET A 4 44.21 -53.38 -20.40
C MET A 4 43.51 -52.66 -19.21
N LYS A 5 44.17 -51.66 -18.63
CA LYS A 5 43.57 -50.81 -17.59
C LYS A 5 42.71 -49.75 -18.26
N VAL A 6 41.40 -49.83 -18.09
CA VAL A 6 40.46 -48.77 -18.51
C VAL A 6 40.48 -47.66 -17.48
N LEU A 7 40.96 -46.49 -17.91
CA LEU A 7 40.96 -45.27 -17.10
C LEU A 7 39.62 -44.57 -17.29
N THR A 8 38.72 -44.65 -16.32
CA THR A 8 37.45 -43.90 -16.32
C THR A 8 37.71 -42.49 -15.86
N LEU A 9 37.64 -41.54 -16.79
CA LEU A 9 37.70 -40.10 -16.51
C LEU A 9 36.33 -39.64 -15.99
N GLY A 10 36.24 -39.43 -14.69
CA GLY A 10 35.05 -38.87 -14.08
C GLY A 10 34.94 -37.35 -14.33
N LEU A 11 34.00 -36.94 -15.15
CA LEU A 11 33.67 -35.53 -15.40
C LEU A 11 32.82 -34.99 -14.23
N ALA A 12 33.49 -34.25 -13.33
CA ALA A 12 32.76 -33.54 -12.25
C ALA A 12 32.09 -32.30 -12.83
N LEU A 13 30.76 -32.33 -12.96
CA LEU A 13 29.94 -31.14 -13.25
C LEU A 13 29.92 -30.25 -12.00
N LEU A 14 30.69 -29.14 -12.02
CA LEU A 14 30.50 -28.04 -11.06
C LEU A 14 29.20 -27.33 -11.45
N ALA A 15 28.10 -27.56 -10.71
CA ALA A 15 26.94 -26.76 -10.76
C ALA A 15 27.27 -25.40 -10.09
N ALA A 16 27.47 -24.35 -10.88
CA ALA A 16 27.56 -22.99 -10.40
C ALA A 16 26.19 -22.59 -9.92
N ALA A 17 25.97 -22.59 -8.60
CA ALA A 17 24.81 -21.99 -7.98
C ALA A 17 24.91 -20.47 -8.19
N THR A 18 24.21 -19.94 -9.19
CA THR A 18 24.01 -18.50 -9.32
C THR A 18 23.07 -18.08 -8.17
N SER A 19 23.66 -17.56 -7.10
CA SER A 19 22.90 -16.84 -6.07
C SER A 19 22.21 -15.67 -6.76
N VAL A 20 20.87 -15.70 -6.84
CA VAL A 20 20.09 -14.52 -7.15
C VAL A 20 20.27 -13.60 -5.96
N ILE A 21 21.23 -12.67 -6.07
CA ILE A 21 21.37 -11.55 -5.13
C ILE A 21 20.17 -10.67 -5.45
N GLY A 22 19.08 -10.81 -4.68
CA GLY A 22 18.06 -9.78 -4.62
C GLY A 22 18.73 -8.50 -4.17
N ASP A 23 18.36 -7.35 -4.75
CA ASP A 23 18.90 -6.05 -4.35
C ASP A 23 18.77 -5.91 -2.83
N GLU A 24 19.90 -6.03 -2.14
CA GLU A 24 19.97 -5.84 -0.70
C GLU A 24 19.91 -4.33 -0.47
N PHE A 25 18.74 -3.85 0.01
CA PHE A 25 18.56 -2.43 0.32
C PHE A 25 19.48 -2.03 1.46
N THR A 26 20.14 -0.88 1.31
CA THR A 26 21.00 -0.34 2.36
C THR A 26 20.16 0.31 3.46
N GLU A 27 20.72 0.42 4.66
CA GLU A 27 20.11 1.18 5.77
C GLU A 27 19.80 2.64 5.36
N GLU A 28 20.63 3.24 4.52
CA GLU A 28 20.44 4.57 3.96
C GLU A 28 19.21 4.63 3.05
N ASP A 29 19.00 3.62 2.20
CA ASP A 29 17.82 3.52 1.33
C ASP A 29 16.55 3.40 2.16
N LEU A 30 16.54 2.53 3.15
CA LEU A 30 15.39 2.34 4.04
C LEU A 30 15.04 3.62 4.81
N LYS A 31 16.07 4.35 5.28
CA LYS A 31 15.87 5.62 5.97
C LYS A 31 15.28 6.69 5.04
N ARG A 32 15.82 6.80 3.81
CA ARG A 32 15.33 7.74 2.79
C ARG A 32 13.87 7.44 2.43
N TRP A 33 13.53 6.20 2.10
CA TRP A 33 12.16 5.81 1.73
C TRP A 33 11.17 6.01 2.86
N ARG A 34 11.58 5.74 4.09
CA ARG A 34 10.75 6.04 5.25
C ARG A 34 10.49 7.54 5.39
N ALA A 35 11.50 8.37 5.18
CA ALA A 35 11.34 9.83 5.24
C ALA A 35 10.38 10.33 4.15
N GLU A 36 10.52 9.86 2.92
CA GLU A 36 9.62 10.17 1.80
C GLU A 36 8.17 9.72 2.10
N PHE A 37 7.99 8.50 2.63
CA PHE A 37 6.67 8.02 3.03
C PHE A 37 6.04 8.93 4.11
N MET A 38 6.80 9.30 5.13
CA MET A 38 6.30 10.15 6.22
C MET A 38 5.90 11.55 5.72
N GLU A 39 6.63 12.10 4.75
CA GLU A 39 6.25 13.35 4.11
C GLU A 39 4.91 13.25 3.36
N VAL A 40 4.71 12.16 2.62
CA VAL A 40 3.43 11.89 1.92
C VAL A 40 2.30 11.70 2.93
N LYS A 41 2.52 10.95 4.01
CA LYS A 41 1.56 10.72 5.11
C LYS A 41 1.15 12.05 5.76
N GLU A 42 2.08 12.96 6.04
CA GLU A 42 1.78 14.27 6.63
C GLU A 42 0.94 15.16 5.69
N LYS A 43 1.17 15.08 4.39
CA LYS A 43 0.30 15.73 3.40
C LYS A 43 -1.12 15.16 3.45
N GLY A 44 -1.25 13.85 3.59
CA GLY A 44 -2.54 13.18 3.76
C GLY A 44 -3.27 13.59 5.03
N GLU A 45 -2.55 13.71 6.14
CA GLU A 45 -3.08 14.21 7.41
C GLU A 45 -3.68 15.61 7.27
N LYS A 46 -2.94 16.53 6.63
CA LYS A 46 -3.42 17.90 6.36
C LYS A 46 -4.68 17.89 5.49
N LEU A 47 -4.73 17.08 4.45
CA LEU A 47 -5.91 16.94 3.60
C LEU A 47 -7.10 16.35 4.39
N PHE A 48 -6.87 15.35 5.20
CA PHE A 48 -7.89 14.67 5.99
C PHE A 48 -8.59 15.59 6.99
N HIS A 49 -7.84 16.55 7.56
CA HIS A 49 -8.32 17.58 8.49
C HIS A 49 -8.80 18.86 7.79
N SER A 50 -8.69 18.96 6.47
CA SER A 50 -9.14 20.13 5.72
C SER A 50 -10.56 19.97 5.19
N THR A 51 -11.26 21.08 5.02
CA THR A 51 -12.56 21.12 4.36
C THR A 51 -12.36 21.09 2.84
N MET A 52 -12.77 20.01 2.19
CA MET A 52 -12.53 19.78 0.76
C MET A 52 -13.79 19.96 -0.10
N GLY A 53 -14.92 20.32 0.50
CA GLY A 53 -16.19 20.47 -0.20
C GLY A 53 -16.93 21.75 0.19
N SER A 54 -18.07 21.96 -0.46
CA SER A 54 -18.90 23.16 -0.30
C SER A 54 -19.61 23.24 1.04
N ASN A 55 -19.82 22.11 1.70
CA ASN A 55 -20.50 22.02 3.01
C ASN A 55 -19.57 22.27 4.21
N HIS A 56 -18.30 22.57 3.98
CA HIS A 56 -17.30 22.84 5.02
C HIS A 56 -17.09 21.68 6.02
N VAL A 57 -17.37 20.45 5.61
CA VAL A 57 -17.08 19.22 6.38
C VAL A 57 -15.73 18.67 6.01
N SER A 58 -14.97 18.18 6.99
CA SER A 58 -13.71 17.45 6.80
C SER A 58 -13.87 15.97 7.16
N CYS A 59 -12.93 15.12 6.71
CA CYS A 59 -12.98 13.68 6.96
C CYS A 59 -12.95 13.35 8.46
N ASP A 60 -12.16 14.09 9.25
CA ASP A 60 -11.97 13.87 10.68
C ASP A 60 -13.22 14.15 11.53
N GLN A 61 -14.17 14.94 11.05
CA GLN A 61 -15.43 15.16 11.76
C GLN A 61 -16.28 13.88 11.86
N CYS A 62 -16.17 12.98 10.90
CA CYS A 62 -16.81 11.66 10.94
C CYS A 62 -15.86 10.54 11.37
N HIS A 63 -14.57 10.70 11.06
CA HIS A 63 -13.54 9.70 11.27
C HIS A 63 -12.35 10.27 12.07
N PRO A 64 -12.50 10.65 13.34
CA PRO A 64 -11.40 11.24 14.11
C PRO A 64 -10.18 10.32 14.11
N ASN A 65 -9.00 10.85 13.68
CA ASN A 65 -7.77 10.08 13.49
C ASN A 65 -7.97 8.80 12.66
N ALA A 66 -8.71 8.91 11.55
CA ALA A 66 -9.09 7.81 10.67
C ALA A 66 -9.83 6.64 11.36
N ALA A 67 -10.46 6.87 12.52
CA ALA A 67 -11.28 5.87 13.18
C ALA A 67 -12.44 5.40 12.29
N ASN A 68 -12.78 4.12 12.38
CA ASN A 68 -13.88 3.48 11.63
C ASN A 68 -13.76 3.54 10.10
N THR A 69 -12.57 3.84 9.56
CA THR A 69 -12.32 3.80 8.11
C THR A 69 -12.05 2.38 7.60
N HIS A 70 -11.52 1.51 8.45
CA HIS A 70 -11.23 0.09 8.19
C HIS A 70 -10.46 -0.18 6.89
N PRO A 71 -9.32 0.50 6.63
CA PRO A 71 -8.52 0.29 5.41
C PRO A 71 -8.01 -1.14 5.28
N GLU A 72 -7.82 -1.85 6.40
CA GLU A 72 -7.38 -3.24 6.47
C GLU A 72 -8.35 -4.23 5.81
N THR A 73 -9.60 -3.81 5.57
CA THR A 73 -10.63 -4.69 5.00
C THR A 73 -10.76 -4.57 3.48
N TYR A 74 -10.10 -3.61 2.85
CA TYR A 74 -10.17 -3.41 1.39
C TYR A 74 -9.22 -4.35 0.64
N PRO A 75 -9.60 -4.74 -0.63
CA PRO A 75 -10.87 -4.44 -1.29
C PRO A 75 -12.04 -5.21 -0.67
N LYS A 76 -13.24 -4.59 -0.64
CA LYS A 76 -14.46 -5.23 -0.15
C LYS A 76 -15.70 -4.74 -0.89
N PHE A 77 -16.82 -5.45 -0.77
CA PHE A 77 -18.09 -4.99 -1.31
C PHE A 77 -18.55 -3.74 -0.57
N GLN A 78 -18.86 -2.68 -1.28
CA GLN A 78 -19.39 -1.44 -0.75
C GLN A 78 -20.80 -1.20 -1.26
N GLN A 79 -21.76 -1.18 -0.34
CA GLN A 79 -23.18 -0.97 -0.67
C GLN A 79 -23.41 0.36 -1.38
N GLN A 80 -22.73 1.42 -0.95
CA GLN A 80 -22.83 2.76 -1.55
C GLN A 80 -22.37 2.80 -3.01
N LEU A 81 -21.46 1.91 -3.39
CA LEU A 81 -20.90 1.80 -4.74
C LEU A 81 -21.51 0.64 -5.54
N GLY A 82 -22.21 -0.28 -4.87
CA GLY A 82 -22.83 -1.46 -5.49
C GLY A 82 -21.83 -2.46 -6.08
N LYS A 83 -20.58 -2.46 -5.64
CA LYS A 83 -19.50 -3.31 -6.18
C LYS A 83 -18.41 -3.58 -5.16
N VAL A 84 -17.52 -4.54 -5.46
CA VAL A 84 -16.23 -4.65 -4.76
C VAL A 84 -15.38 -3.43 -5.14
N ALA A 85 -14.98 -2.66 -4.16
CA ALA A 85 -14.28 -1.40 -4.33
C ALA A 85 -12.96 -1.36 -3.55
N THR A 86 -12.05 -0.53 -4.01
CA THR A 86 -10.81 -0.19 -3.32
C THR A 86 -11.05 0.90 -2.26
N LEU A 87 -10.11 1.09 -1.35
CA LEU A 87 -10.14 2.19 -0.39
C LEU A 87 -10.23 3.55 -1.10
N ARG A 88 -9.48 3.74 -2.18
CA ARG A 88 -9.45 4.99 -2.96
C ARG A 88 -10.81 5.33 -3.58
N GLU A 89 -11.52 4.33 -4.09
CA GLU A 89 -12.88 4.54 -4.62
C GLU A 89 -13.86 4.95 -3.52
N MET A 90 -13.71 4.38 -2.31
CA MET A 90 -14.54 4.77 -1.17
C MET A 90 -14.19 6.18 -0.66
N ILE A 91 -12.92 6.56 -0.64
CA ILE A 91 -12.50 7.94 -0.34
C ILE A 91 -13.18 8.91 -1.29
N ASN A 92 -13.16 8.63 -2.61
CA ASN A 92 -13.84 9.47 -3.60
C ASN A 92 -15.35 9.52 -3.42
N TRP A 93 -15.97 8.42 -3.02
CA TRP A 93 -17.40 8.45 -2.69
C TRP A 93 -17.68 9.40 -1.52
N CYS A 94 -16.85 9.38 -0.46
CA CYS A 94 -16.97 10.28 0.67
C CYS A 94 -16.70 11.75 0.29
N LEU A 95 -15.70 12.01 -0.55
CA LEU A 95 -15.44 13.36 -1.07
C LEU A 95 -16.66 13.93 -1.79
N LYS A 96 -17.26 13.14 -2.67
CA LYS A 96 -18.38 13.59 -3.49
C LYS A 96 -19.70 13.73 -2.70
N ASN A 97 -20.00 12.79 -1.81
CA ASN A 97 -21.32 12.74 -1.17
C ASN A 97 -21.34 13.46 0.20
N PRO A 98 -20.70 12.96 1.28
CA PRO A 98 -20.75 13.66 2.56
C PRO A 98 -20.07 15.03 2.55
N LEU A 99 -19.00 15.21 1.78
CA LEU A 99 -18.21 16.44 1.76
C LEU A 99 -18.67 17.43 0.68
N GLU A 100 -19.47 17.01 -0.30
CA GLU A 100 -19.88 17.83 -1.46
C GLU A 100 -18.70 18.46 -2.19
N GLY A 101 -17.60 17.70 -2.33
CA GLY A 101 -16.36 18.09 -2.99
C GLY A 101 -16.13 17.34 -4.29
N GLU A 102 -14.99 17.62 -4.92
CA GLU A 102 -14.58 16.97 -6.15
C GLU A 102 -13.72 15.73 -5.88
N PRO A 103 -14.01 14.58 -6.55
CA PRO A 103 -13.18 13.40 -6.42
C PRO A 103 -11.80 13.61 -7.04
N PHE A 104 -10.78 13.02 -6.42
CA PHE A 104 -9.42 13.00 -6.97
C PHE A 104 -9.23 11.86 -7.98
N PRO A 105 -8.37 12.02 -9.01
CA PRO A 105 -7.88 10.89 -9.78
C PRO A 105 -7.28 9.83 -8.83
N LEU A 106 -7.55 8.54 -9.10
CA LEU A 106 -7.17 7.47 -8.17
C LEU A 106 -5.64 7.32 -7.98
N ASP A 107 -4.85 7.82 -8.93
CA ASP A 107 -3.37 7.82 -8.92
C ASP A 107 -2.77 9.20 -8.60
N SER A 108 -3.60 10.17 -8.21
CA SER A 108 -3.13 11.52 -7.85
C SER A 108 -2.33 11.51 -6.55
N LYS A 109 -1.47 12.51 -6.39
CA LYS A 109 -0.67 12.69 -5.17
C LYS A 109 -1.55 12.92 -3.94
N GLU A 110 -2.68 13.58 -4.10
CA GLU A 110 -3.66 13.84 -3.05
C GLU A 110 -4.32 12.53 -2.59
N MET A 111 -4.73 11.68 -3.51
CA MET A 111 -5.32 10.39 -3.22
C MET A 111 -4.32 9.46 -2.53
N ILE A 112 -3.09 9.40 -3.04
CA ILE A 112 -2.00 8.61 -2.43
C ILE A 112 -1.71 9.10 -1.02
N ALA A 113 -1.71 10.42 -0.80
CA ALA A 113 -1.47 11.00 0.51
C ALA A 113 -2.58 10.67 1.52
N LEU A 114 -3.84 10.78 1.13
CA LEU A 114 -4.98 10.38 1.96
C LEU A 114 -4.93 8.90 2.34
N GLU A 115 -4.67 8.03 1.36
CA GLU A 115 -4.51 6.59 1.61
C GLU A 115 -3.34 6.31 2.55
N ALA A 116 -2.20 6.98 2.37
CA ALA A 116 -1.03 6.82 3.23
C ALA A 116 -1.33 7.21 4.68
N TYR A 117 -2.03 8.31 4.92
CA TYR A 117 -2.44 8.72 6.26
C TYR A 117 -3.42 7.71 6.89
N ILE A 118 -4.49 7.37 6.19
CA ILE A 118 -5.54 6.46 6.70
C ILE A 118 -4.94 5.09 7.04
N THR A 119 -4.10 4.55 6.17
CA THR A 119 -3.46 3.24 6.40
C THR A 119 -2.42 3.31 7.51
N TRP A 120 -1.69 4.40 7.64
CA TRP A 120 -0.73 4.61 8.74
C TRP A 120 -1.42 4.62 10.10
N GLU A 121 -2.55 5.33 10.24
CA GLU A 121 -3.30 5.38 11.50
C GLU A 121 -3.85 3.99 11.91
N ARG A 122 -3.99 3.08 10.95
CA ARG A 122 -4.50 1.71 11.15
C ARG A 122 -3.44 0.61 10.96
N ARG A 123 -2.15 0.96 10.94
CA ARG A 123 -1.03 0.05 10.61
C ARG A 123 -0.88 -1.17 11.51
N ASP A 124 -1.38 -1.08 12.75
CA ASP A 124 -1.29 -2.18 13.73
C ASP A 124 -2.51 -3.13 13.67
N VAL A 125 -3.43 -2.89 12.74
CA VAL A 125 -4.61 -3.75 12.54
C VAL A 125 -4.30 -4.78 11.46
N PRO A 126 -4.46 -6.10 11.73
CA PRO A 126 -4.21 -7.13 10.75
C PRO A 126 -5.08 -6.99 9.50
N LEU A 127 -4.49 -7.26 8.33
CA LEU A 127 -5.23 -7.26 7.06
C LEU A 127 -6.34 -8.30 7.07
N ALA A 128 -7.53 -7.90 6.64
CA ALA A 128 -8.72 -8.74 6.58
C ALA A 128 -9.58 -8.38 5.34
N PRO A 129 -9.05 -8.54 4.10
CA PRO A 129 -9.76 -8.16 2.88
C PRO A 129 -11.14 -8.83 2.79
N GLY A 130 -12.16 -8.08 2.35
CA GLY A 130 -13.54 -8.55 2.23
C GLY A 130 -14.33 -8.59 3.53
N LYS A 131 -13.74 -8.26 4.68
CA LYS A 131 -14.46 -8.21 5.96
C LYS A 131 -15.34 -6.95 6.04
N HIS A 132 -16.53 -7.11 6.58
CA HIS A 132 -17.50 -6.03 6.86
C HIS A 132 -17.58 -5.75 8.34
#